data_c09f209fc54ca6e363225c74925fbfac
#
_entry.id   c09f209fc54ca6e363225c74925fbfac
#
_cell.length_a   1.000
_cell.length_b   1.000
_cell.length_c   1.000
_cell.angle_alpha   90.00
_cell.angle_beta   90.00
_cell.angle_gamma   90.00
#
_symmetry.space_group_name_H-M   'P 1'
#
loop_
_entity.id
_entity.type
_entity.pdbx_description
1 polymer ?
#
loop_
_entity_poly.entity_id
_entity_poly.type
_entity_poly.pdbx_seq_one_letter_code
_entity_poly.pdbx_strand_id
1 'polypeptide(L)'
;LPIYRSSAPDTSVLANMAAQSRVGGLLGRKPGISVFHMGDSPRMLEPLYQILDSCDVPITKLLPTHVNRAEPLFQSALEYARKGGYIDITSSIDEPVDPATAIATALRQNVPLSRITLSSDGNGSQPEFDDYGNLTGIGVAGFESLAETVRQLVKVHAIPLELALCPLTRTVAEFLGLEHKG
;
A
#
# COMPACT_ATOMS: atom_id res chain seq x y z
N LEU A 1 -8.68 -6.53 -3.48
CA LEU A 1 -8.53 -7.98 -3.51
C LEU A 1 -8.37 -8.45 -4.97
N PRO A 2 -7.55 -9.48 -5.25
CA PRO A 2 -7.52 -10.10 -6.56
C PRO A 2 -8.91 -10.54 -6.99
N ILE A 3 -9.21 -10.50 -8.30
CA ILE A 3 -10.55 -10.81 -8.83
C ILE A 3 -11.07 -12.15 -8.31
N TYR A 4 -10.23 -13.17 -8.25
CA TYR A 4 -10.58 -14.52 -7.77
C TYR A 4 -10.78 -14.62 -6.23
N ARG A 5 -10.37 -13.60 -5.46
CA ARG A 5 -10.55 -13.53 -4.00
C ARG A 5 -11.52 -12.43 -3.57
N SER A 6 -12.02 -11.64 -4.52
CA SER A 6 -12.91 -10.55 -4.22
C SER A 6 -14.30 -11.06 -3.84
N SER A 7 -14.81 -10.60 -2.70
CA SER A 7 -16.22 -10.73 -2.34
C SER A 7 -17.10 -9.69 -3.05
N ALA A 8 -16.54 -8.91 -3.98
CA ALA A 8 -17.21 -7.81 -4.66
C ALA A 8 -17.96 -6.87 -3.67
N PRO A 9 -17.26 -6.29 -2.67
CA PRO A 9 -17.93 -5.48 -1.68
C PRO A 9 -18.55 -4.24 -2.33
N ASP A 10 -19.76 -3.93 -1.91
CA ASP A 10 -20.44 -2.70 -2.32
C ASP A 10 -19.68 -1.48 -1.78
N THR A 11 -19.60 -0.42 -2.57
CA THR A 11 -18.94 0.83 -2.18
C THR A 11 -19.57 1.45 -0.94
N SER A 12 -20.90 1.32 -0.76
CA SER A 12 -21.61 1.82 0.43
C SER A 12 -21.15 1.11 1.70
N VAL A 13 -20.89 -0.20 1.63
CA VAL A 13 -20.36 -0.99 2.75
C VAL A 13 -18.94 -0.53 3.08
N LEU A 14 -18.09 -0.35 2.07
CA LEU A 14 -16.73 0.13 2.26
C LEU A 14 -16.70 1.55 2.85
N ALA A 15 -17.56 2.44 2.39
CA ALA A 15 -17.71 3.80 2.92
C ALA A 15 -18.13 3.78 4.40
N ASN A 16 -19.11 2.95 4.75
CA ASN A 16 -19.53 2.78 6.15
C ASN A 16 -18.40 2.26 7.03
N MET A 17 -17.63 1.25 6.58
CA MET A 17 -16.50 0.72 7.31
C MET A 17 -15.42 1.81 7.53
N ALA A 18 -15.12 2.59 6.51
CA ALA A 18 -14.15 3.68 6.60
C ALA A 18 -14.62 4.78 7.58
N ALA A 19 -15.89 5.15 7.52
CA ALA A 19 -16.49 6.12 8.46
C ALA A 19 -16.46 5.61 9.90
N GLN A 20 -16.82 4.35 10.14
CA GLN A 20 -16.77 3.74 11.47
C GLN A 20 -15.33 3.63 11.99
N SER A 21 -14.37 3.28 11.15
CA SER A 21 -12.95 3.25 11.51
C SER A 21 -12.46 4.63 11.95
N ARG A 22 -12.86 5.68 11.23
CA ARG A 22 -12.54 7.06 11.60
C ARG A 22 -13.15 7.44 12.96
N VAL A 23 -14.44 7.16 13.17
CA VAL A 23 -15.13 7.47 14.45
C VAL A 23 -14.51 6.67 15.59
N GLY A 24 -14.26 5.37 15.41
CA GLY A 24 -13.59 4.52 16.39
C GLY A 24 -12.19 5.04 16.73
N GLY A 25 -11.46 5.50 15.72
CA GLY A 25 -10.15 6.15 15.91
C GLY A 25 -10.25 7.42 16.76
N LEU A 26 -11.20 8.30 16.48
CA LEU A 26 -11.43 9.52 17.26
C LEU A 26 -11.73 9.20 18.73
N LEU A 27 -12.61 8.26 18.99
CA LEU A 27 -12.99 7.83 20.36
C LEU A 27 -11.81 7.14 21.06
N GLY A 28 -11.05 6.32 20.34
CA GLY A 28 -9.91 5.57 20.87
C GLY A 28 -8.60 6.34 20.91
N ARG A 29 -8.58 7.62 20.46
CA ARG A 29 -7.34 8.42 20.28
C ARG A 29 -6.34 7.70 19.39
N LYS A 30 -6.81 7.13 18.28
CA LYS A 30 -6.05 6.42 17.25
C LYS A 30 -6.29 7.07 15.89
N PRO A 31 -5.45 6.83 14.90
CA PRO A 31 -5.58 7.45 13.57
C PRO A 31 -6.89 7.14 12.85
N GLY A 32 -7.54 6.00 13.14
CA GLY A 32 -8.78 5.60 12.47
C GLY A 32 -8.61 5.39 10.97
N ILE A 33 -7.70 4.50 10.62
CA ILE A 33 -7.29 4.21 9.24
C ILE A 33 -8.02 2.97 8.75
N SER A 34 -8.39 2.96 7.46
CA SER A 34 -8.87 1.78 6.74
C SER A 34 -7.84 1.35 5.71
N VAL A 35 -7.40 0.09 5.80
CA VAL A 35 -6.46 -0.52 4.86
C VAL A 35 -7.23 -1.31 3.82
N PHE A 36 -6.94 -1.08 2.54
CA PHE A 36 -7.59 -1.73 1.40
C PHE A 36 -6.57 -2.57 0.65
N HIS A 37 -6.73 -3.89 0.70
CA HIS A 37 -5.89 -4.82 -0.06
C HIS A 37 -6.29 -4.77 -1.52
N MET A 38 -5.46 -4.13 -2.33
CA MET A 38 -5.70 -3.98 -3.76
C MET A 38 -5.34 -5.26 -4.52
N GLY A 39 -6.09 -5.52 -5.55
CA GLY A 39 -5.86 -6.62 -6.48
C GLY A 39 -5.61 -6.10 -7.89
N ASP A 40 -5.76 -6.98 -8.85
CA ASP A 40 -5.54 -6.78 -10.28
C ASP A 40 -6.83 -6.35 -11.04
N SER A 41 -7.82 -5.86 -10.29
CA SER A 41 -9.08 -5.39 -10.90
C SER A 41 -8.84 -4.22 -11.85
N PRO A 42 -9.46 -4.20 -13.04
CA PRO A 42 -9.36 -3.07 -13.96
C PRO A 42 -9.96 -1.77 -13.40
N ARG A 43 -10.70 -1.83 -12.32
CA ARG A 43 -11.22 -0.64 -11.61
C ARG A 43 -10.15 0.09 -10.80
N MET A 44 -8.99 -0.52 -10.55
CA MET A 44 -7.86 0.07 -9.82
C MET A 44 -8.31 0.74 -8.50
N LEU A 45 -8.10 2.06 -8.33
CA LEU A 45 -8.48 2.82 -7.13
C LEU A 45 -9.86 3.49 -7.24
N GLU A 46 -10.63 3.23 -8.30
CA GLU A 46 -11.98 3.79 -8.44
C GLU A 46 -12.87 3.60 -7.20
N PRO A 47 -12.92 2.42 -6.54
CA PRO A 47 -13.73 2.24 -5.34
C PRO A 47 -13.34 3.18 -4.19
N LEU A 48 -12.06 3.54 -4.05
CA LEU A 48 -11.60 4.49 -3.04
C LEU A 48 -12.07 5.91 -3.35
N TYR A 49 -12.04 6.32 -4.61
CA TYR A 49 -12.59 7.62 -5.02
C TYR A 49 -14.10 7.68 -4.79
N GLN A 50 -14.83 6.60 -5.09
CA GLN A 50 -16.26 6.52 -4.79
C GLN A 50 -16.58 6.64 -3.29
N ILE A 51 -15.71 6.11 -2.41
CA ILE A 51 -15.82 6.32 -0.96
C ILE A 51 -15.66 7.80 -0.63
N LEU A 52 -14.62 8.45 -1.17
CA LEU A 52 -14.34 9.86 -0.93
C LEU A 52 -15.48 10.80 -1.42
N ASP A 53 -16.16 10.41 -2.50
CA ASP A 53 -17.29 11.15 -3.04
C ASP A 53 -18.58 10.92 -2.23
N SER A 54 -18.70 9.81 -1.52
CA SER A 54 -19.91 9.40 -0.81
C SER A 54 -19.93 9.73 0.68
N CYS A 55 -18.79 10.04 1.29
CA CYS A 55 -18.70 10.34 2.72
C CYS A 55 -17.52 11.28 3.06
N ASP A 56 -17.59 11.91 4.23
CA ASP A 56 -16.61 12.90 4.72
C ASP A 56 -15.34 12.24 5.33
N VAL A 57 -14.91 11.09 4.83
CA VAL A 57 -13.66 10.47 5.26
C VAL A 57 -12.49 11.10 4.51
N PRO A 58 -11.50 11.70 5.20
CA PRO A 58 -10.34 12.26 4.52
C PRO A 58 -9.55 11.22 3.75
N ILE A 59 -9.02 11.58 2.58
CA ILE A 59 -8.18 10.71 1.75
C ILE A 59 -7.00 10.09 2.53
N THR A 60 -6.48 10.81 3.53
CA THR A 60 -5.39 10.36 4.40
C THR A 60 -5.78 9.22 5.36
N LYS A 61 -7.06 8.83 5.40
CA LYS A 61 -7.56 7.73 6.24
C LYS A 61 -7.79 6.44 5.46
N LEU A 62 -7.60 6.46 4.15
CA LEU A 62 -7.73 5.30 3.28
C LEU A 62 -6.35 4.92 2.75
N LEU A 63 -5.87 3.72 3.07
CA LEU A 63 -4.57 3.21 2.64
C LEU A 63 -4.77 2.04 1.66
N PRO A 64 -4.61 2.23 0.34
CA PRO A 64 -4.45 1.13 -0.57
C PRO A 64 -3.08 0.48 -0.37
N THR A 65 -3.07 -0.83 -0.06
CA THR A 65 -1.85 -1.65 0.01
C THR A 65 -1.72 -2.55 -1.22
N HIS A 66 -0.53 -3.07 -1.46
CA HIS A 66 -0.17 -3.90 -2.63
C HIS A 66 -0.28 -3.14 -3.96
N VAL A 67 0.00 -1.82 -3.93
CA VAL A 67 -0.22 -1.01 -5.14
C VAL A 67 0.76 -1.33 -6.28
N ASN A 68 1.88 -2.01 -5.99
CA ASN A 68 2.85 -2.46 -6.98
C ASN A 68 2.49 -3.81 -7.64
N ARG A 69 1.32 -4.39 -7.32
CA ARG A 69 0.88 -5.69 -7.85
C ARG A 69 0.55 -5.66 -9.35
N ALA A 70 0.19 -4.51 -9.89
CA ALA A 70 -0.08 -4.33 -11.30
C ALA A 70 0.35 -2.93 -11.76
N GLU A 71 0.96 -2.83 -12.94
CA GLU A 71 1.43 -1.53 -13.45
C GLU A 71 0.32 -0.47 -13.56
N PRO A 72 -0.89 -0.75 -14.11
CA PRO A 72 -1.95 0.24 -14.14
C PRO A 72 -2.41 0.69 -12.74
N LEU A 73 -2.44 -0.24 -11.77
CA LEU A 73 -2.77 0.05 -10.38
C LEU A 73 -1.71 0.98 -9.77
N PHE A 74 -0.43 0.69 -10.01
CA PHE A 74 0.66 1.51 -9.53
C PHE A 74 0.59 2.94 -10.07
N GLN A 75 0.34 3.13 -11.36
CA GLN A 75 0.18 4.47 -11.94
C GLN A 75 -1.02 5.22 -11.33
N SER A 76 -2.14 4.54 -11.12
CA SER A 76 -3.30 5.11 -10.42
C SER A 76 -2.97 5.49 -8.97
N ALA A 77 -2.14 4.69 -8.29
CA ALA A 77 -1.71 4.96 -6.92
C ALA A 77 -0.79 6.20 -6.83
N LEU A 78 0.07 6.42 -7.82
CA LEU A 78 0.90 7.64 -7.87
C LEU A 78 0.03 8.91 -7.95
N GLU A 79 -1.05 8.87 -8.74
CA GLU A 79 -2.00 9.99 -8.81
C GLU A 79 -2.74 10.19 -7.47
N TYR A 80 -3.14 9.10 -6.84
CA TYR A 80 -3.77 9.12 -5.52
C TYR A 80 -2.86 9.76 -4.47
N ALA A 81 -1.58 9.40 -4.48
CA ALA A 81 -0.59 9.97 -3.57
C ALA A 81 -0.34 11.47 -3.83
N ARG A 82 -0.34 11.92 -5.10
CA ARG A 82 -0.25 13.36 -5.45
C ARG A 82 -1.44 14.16 -4.93
N LYS A 83 -2.62 13.54 -4.81
CA LYS A 83 -3.81 14.15 -4.21
C LYS A 83 -3.78 14.16 -2.68
N GLY A 84 -2.69 13.69 -2.06
CA GLY A 84 -2.47 13.69 -0.62
C GLY A 84 -2.82 12.38 0.09
N GLY A 85 -3.24 11.34 -0.63
CA GLY A 85 -3.42 10.01 -0.08
C GLY A 85 -2.11 9.33 0.31
N TYR A 86 -2.19 8.32 1.16
CA TYR A 86 -1.08 7.41 1.41
C TYR A 86 -1.20 6.19 0.50
N ILE A 87 -0.09 5.63 0.08
CA ILE A 87 -0.03 4.38 -0.68
C ILE A 87 0.96 3.43 -0.01
N ASP A 88 0.70 2.13 -0.06
CA ASP A 88 1.58 1.13 0.49
C ASP A 88 2.12 0.20 -0.59
N ILE A 89 3.43 0.18 -0.72
CA ILE A 89 4.18 -0.71 -1.62
C ILE A 89 4.56 -1.95 -0.81
N THR A 90 4.40 -3.13 -1.41
CA THR A 90 4.67 -4.39 -0.73
C THR A 90 5.99 -4.97 -1.21
N SER A 91 6.92 -5.18 -0.30
CA SER A 91 8.28 -5.62 -0.59
C SER A 91 8.39 -7.09 -1.02
N SER A 92 7.38 -7.91 -0.72
CA SER A 92 7.32 -9.32 -1.15
C SER A 92 6.67 -9.53 -2.53
N ILE A 93 6.35 -8.44 -3.23
CA ILE A 93 5.79 -8.47 -4.59
C ILE A 93 6.85 -7.90 -5.53
N ASP A 94 7.54 -8.77 -6.26
CA ASP A 94 8.64 -8.38 -7.14
C ASP A 94 8.18 -8.02 -8.55
N GLU A 95 7.06 -8.59 -8.99
CA GLU A 95 6.50 -8.37 -10.32
C GLU A 95 5.00 -8.05 -10.27
N PRO A 96 4.50 -7.26 -11.22
CA PRO A 96 5.23 -6.66 -12.35
C PRO A 96 6.04 -5.41 -11.99
N VAL A 97 5.88 -4.86 -10.78
CA VAL A 97 6.60 -3.65 -10.35
C VAL A 97 7.42 -3.94 -9.11
N ASP A 98 8.73 -4.12 -9.28
CA ASP A 98 9.67 -4.28 -8.18
C ASP A 98 9.58 -3.15 -7.18
N PRO A 99 9.55 -3.42 -5.85
CA PRO A 99 9.29 -2.42 -4.82
C PRO A 99 10.32 -1.28 -4.77
N ALA A 100 11.60 -1.55 -5.00
CA ALA A 100 12.61 -0.51 -5.03
C ALA A 100 12.45 0.38 -6.26
N THR A 101 12.16 -0.22 -7.41
CA THR A 101 11.85 0.50 -8.65
C THR A 101 10.58 1.32 -8.51
N ALA A 102 9.55 0.81 -7.82
CA ALA A 102 8.32 1.54 -7.53
C ALA A 102 8.58 2.82 -6.73
N ILE A 103 9.32 2.71 -5.61
CA ILE A 103 9.66 3.88 -4.79
C ILE A 103 10.52 4.88 -5.57
N ALA A 104 11.54 4.40 -6.29
CA ALA A 104 12.39 5.28 -7.10
C ALA A 104 11.61 5.97 -8.22
N THR A 105 10.65 5.29 -8.84
CA THR A 105 9.76 5.85 -9.87
C THR A 105 8.81 6.88 -9.28
N ALA A 106 8.23 6.61 -8.13
CA ALA A 106 7.37 7.55 -7.42
C ALA A 106 8.12 8.87 -7.13
N LEU A 107 9.35 8.78 -6.64
CA LEU A 107 10.20 9.95 -6.40
C LEU A 107 10.49 10.74 -7.68
N ARG A 108 10.88 10.04 -8.78
CA ARG A 108 11.10 10.69 -10.08
C ARG A 108 9.85 11.38 -10.63
N GLN A 109 8.68 10.86 -10.27
CA GLN A 109 7.39 11.44 -10.64
C GLN A 109 6.84 12.45 -9.61
N ASN A 110 7.70 12.96 -8.71
CA ASN A 110 7.37 13.97 -7.70
C ASN A 110 6.28 13.54 -6.71
N VAL A 111 6.17 12.25 -6.40
CA VAL A 111 5.36 11.78 -5.28
C VAL A 111 6.16 11.94 -4.00
N PRO A 112 5.65 12.64 -2.96
CA PRO A 112 6.38 12.82 -1.72
C PRO A 112 6.61 11.48 -0.98
N LEU A 113 7.83 11.23 -0.50
CA LEU A 113 8.14 10.06 0.34
C LEU A 113 7.24 9.97 1.57
N SER A 114 6.82 11.11 2.11
CA SER A 114 5.86 11.18 3.22
C SER A 114 4.46 10.65 2.90
N ARG A 115 4.23 10.17 1.68
CA ARG A 115 2.98 9.54 1.24
C ARG A 115 3.15 8.08 0.86
N ILE A 116 4.35 7.54 1.02
CA ILE A 116 4.68 6.16 0.63
C ILE A 116 5.07 5.38 1.87
N THR A 117 4.36 4.29 2.16
CA THR A 117 4.77 3.27 3.12
C THR A 117 5.28 2.03 2.38
N LEU A 118 6.12 1.26 3.06
CA LEU A 118 6.63 -0.02 2.57
C LEU A 118 6.34 -1.09 3.61
N SER A 119 5.63 -2.13 3.21
CA SER A 119 5.29 -3.28 4.06
C SER A 119 5.80 -4.58 3.46
N SER A 120 5.92 -5.63 4.28
CA SER A 120 6.38 -6.95 3.81
C SER A 120 5.22 -7.88 3.43
N ASP A 121 4.00 -7.58 3.82
CA ASP A 121 2.90 -8.57 3.89
C ASP A 121 3.31 -9.81 4.73
N GLY A 122 4.19 -9.62 5.71
CA GLY A 122 4.75 -10.69 6.55
C GLY A 122 3.67 -11.50 7.24
N ASN A 123 3.83 -12.81 7.26
CA ASN A 123 2.84 -13.81 7.63
C ASN A 123 1.59 -13.85 6.72
N GLY A 124 1.55 -13.06 5.66
CA GLY A 124 0.53 -13.16 4.61
C GLY A 124 0.71 -14.42 3.77
N SER A 125 -0.39 -14.93 3.23
CA SER A 125 -0.35 -16.09 2.35
C SER A 125 0.18 -15.70 0.97
N GLN A 126 1.24 -16.36 0.51
CA GLN A 126 1.77 -16.25 -0.85
C GLN A 126 1.34 -17.45 -1.68
N PRO A 127 0.52 -17.26 -2.73
CA PRO A 127 0.22 -18.35 -3.64
C PRO A 127 1.46 -18.74 -4.44
N GLU A 128 1.72 -20.05 -4.50
CA GLU A 128 2.79 -20.63 -5.31
C GLU A 128 2.19 -21.22 -6.58
N PHE A 129 2.79 -20.93 -7.73
CA PHE A 129 2.30 -21.38 -9.02
C PHE A 129 3.40 -22.20 -9.73
N ASP A 130 2.99 -23.19 -10.53
CA ASP A 130 3.86 -23.87 -11.46
C ASP A 130 4.12 -23.04 -12.73
N ASP A 131 5.01 -23.56 -13.62
CA ASP A 131 5.34 -22.89 -14.88
C ASP A 131 4.15 -22.74 -15.83
N TYR A 132 3.03 -23.40 -15.56
CA TYR A 132 1.78 -23.34 -16.33
C TYR A 132 0.75 -22.42 -15.70
N GLY A 133 1.06 -21.79 -14.55
CA GLY A 133 0.16 -20.90 -13.82
C GLY A 133 -0.86 -21.60 -12.93
N ASN A 134 -0.72 -22.90 -12.68
CA ASN A 134 -1.58 -23.62 -11.73
C ASN A 134 -1.12 -23.41 -10.29
N LEU A 135 -2.03 -23.22 -9.38
CA LEU A 135 -1.75 -23.11 -7.96
C LEU A 135 -1.23 -24.43 -7.41
N THR A 136 0.01 -24.46 -6.94
CA THR A 136 0.67 -25.67 -6.39
C THR A 136 0.75 -25.66 -4.87
N GLY A 137 0.70 -24.48 -4.24
CA GLY A 137 0.80 -24.35 -2.81
C GLY A 137 0.49 -22.95 -2.31
N ILE A 138 0.60 -22.80 -1.00
CA ILE A 138 0.51 -21.50 -0.31
C ILE A 138 1.71 -21.41 0.63
N GLY A 139 2.64 -20.55 0.31
CA GLY A 139 3.74 -20.15 1.18
C GLY A 139 3.33 -19.06 2.17
N VAL A 140 4.28 -18.63 2.97
CA VAL A 140 4.12 -17.55 3.94
C VAL A 140 5.19 -16.49 3.67
N ALA A 141 4.76 -15.24 3.51
CA ALA A 141 5.67 -14.11 3.30
C ALA A 141 6.56 -13.89 4.54
N GLY A 142 7.86 -13.69 4.30
CA GLY A 142 8.83 -13.30 5.31
C GLY A 142 8.96 -11.77 5.45
N PHE A 143 10.03 -11.36 6.13
CA PHE A 143 10.34 -9.94 6.36
C PHE A 143 11.65 -9.50 5.69
N GLU A 144 12.40 -10.43 5.14
CA GLU A 144 13.75 -10.23 4.56
C GLU A 144 13.70 -9.28 3.36
N SER A 145 12.58 -9.31 2.62
CA SER A 145 12.31 -8.45 1.46
C SER A 145 12.38 -6.95 1.79
N LEU A 146 12.05 -6.55 3.03
CA LEU A 146 12.17 -5.15 3.46
C LEU A 146 13.62 -4.66 3.42
N ALA A 147 14.54 -5.44 4.00
CA ALA A 147 15.96 -5.10 4.01
C ALA A 147 16.56 -5.12 2.60
N GLU A 148 16.13 -6.06 1.78
CA GLU A 148 16.56 -6.17 0.38
C GLU A 148 16.07 -4.96 -0.43
N THR A 149 14.82 -4.53 -0.27
CA THR A 149 14.29 -3.33 -0.93
C THR A 149 15.11 -2.08 -0.56
N VAL A 150 15.42 -1.90 0.74
CA VAL A 150 16.27 -0.77 1.19
C VAL A 150 17.66 -0.87 0.56
N ARG A 151 18.25 -2.07 0.52
CA ARG A 151 19.56 -2.29 -0.12
C ARG A 151 19.54 -1.89 -1.60
N GLN A 152 18.50 -2.26 -2.34
CA GLN A 152 18.35 -1.90 -3.75
C GLN A 152 18.13 -0.41 -3.94
N LEU A 153 17.31 0.25 -3.11
CA LEU A 153 17.14 1.71 -3.15
C LEU A 153 18.47 2.44 -3.04
N VAL A 154 19.34 1.98 -2.12
CA VAL A 154 20.65 2.62 -1.92
C VAL A 154 21.65 2.24 -3.01
N LYS A 155 21.78 0.95 -3.36
CA LYS A 155 22.84 0.45 -4.23
C LYS A 155 22.54 0.61 -5.72
N VAL A 156 21.29 0.44 -6.11
CA VAL A 156 20.87 0.47 -7.52
C VAL A 156 20.31 1.83 -7.91
N HIS A 157 19.45 2.40 -7.04
CA HIS A 157 18.79 3.67 -7.34
C HIS A 157 19.50 4.90 -6.77
N ALA A 158 20.63 4.70 -6.04
CA ALA A 158 21.44 5.76 -5.45
C ALA A 158 20.66 6.71 -4.51
N ILE A 159 19.62 6.20 -3.86
CA ILE A 159 18.84 6.95 -2.89
C ILE A 159 19.60 6.93 -1.54
N PRO A 160 19.82 8.09 -0.89
CA PRO A 160 20.45 8.14 0.43
C PRO A 160 19.74 7.21 1.44
N LEU A 161 20.51 6.54 2.30
CA LEU A 161 19.98 5.56 3.25
C LEU A 161 18.87 6.15 4.13
N GLU A 162 19.04 7.39 4.59
CA GLU A 162 18.06 8.09 5.43
C GLU A 162 16.71 8.23 4.71
N LEU A 163 16.74 8.46 3.41
CA LEU A 163 15.52 8.55 2.59
C LEU A 163 14.96 7.17 2.27
N ALA A 164 15.82 6.19 2.02
CA ALA A 164 15.40 4.82 1.74
C ALA A 164 14.69 4.17 2.94
N LEU A 165 15.02 4.59 4.16
CA LEU A 165 14.38 4.11 5.39
C LEU A 165 13.06 4.83 5.70
N CYS A 166 12.80 6.02 5.17
CA CYS A 166 11.59 6.78 5.49
C CYS A 166 10.28 5.99 5.31
N PRO A 167 10.06 5.24 4.21
CA PRO A 167 8.83 4.47 4.01
C PRO A 167 8.57 3.38 5.06
N LEU A 168 9.62 2.92 5.74
CA LEU A 168 9.57 1.87 6.77
C LEU A 168 9.47 2.43 8.20
N THR A 169 9.87 3.68 8.39
CA THR A 169 10.04 4.27 9.72
C THR A 169 9.22 5.53 9.89
N ARG A 170 9.75 6.66 9.47
CA ARG A 170 9.15 7.98 9.67
C ARG A 170 7.75 8.09 9.06
N THR A 171 7.58 7.71 7.80
CA THR A 171 6.28 7.82 7.13
C THR A 171 5.23 6.93 7.80
N VAL A 172 5.63 5.71 8.22
CA VAL A 172 4.74 4.81 8.96
C VAL A 172 4.37 5.40 10.32
N ALA A 173 5.35 5.96 11.05
CA ALA A 173 5.11 6.59 12.35
C ALA A 173 4.16 7.79 12.22
N GLU A 174 4.37 8.68 11.25
CA GLU A 174 3.49 9.82 10.96
C GLU A 174 2.07 9.35 10.60
N PHE A 175 1.97 8.36 9.71
CA PHE A 175 0.69 7.80 9.28
C PHE A 175 -0.09 7.16 10.44
N LEU A 176 0.59 6.46 11.33
CA LEU A 176 0.00 5.79 12.50
C LEU A 176 -0.11 6.68 13.75
N GLY A 177 0.28 7.96 13.69
CA GLY A 177 0.28 8.86 14.84
C GLY A 177 1.21 8.38 15.96
N LEU A 178 2.35 7.83 15.60
CA LEU A 178 3.34 7.23 16.50
C LEU A 178 4.66 8.02 16.51
N GLU A 179 4.67 9.29 16.08
CA GLU A 179 5.87 10.12 15.98
C GLU A 179 6.64 10.23 17.31
N HIS A 180 5.92 10.06 18.42
CA HIS A 180 6.50 10.06 19.77
C HIS A 180 7.25 8.77 20.13
N LYS A 181 7.23 7.77 19.24
CA LYS A 181 7.86 6.45 19.45
C LYS A 181 9.20 6.28 18.73
N GLY A 182 9.56 7.19 17.84
CA GLY A 182 10.77 7.11 17.02
C GLY A 182 11.77 8.20 17.26
#